data_a70c6e1020385f10d9e0d9b6c5f407ae
#
_entry.id   a70c6e1020385f10d9e0d9b6c5f407ae
#
_cell.length_a   1.000
_cell.length_b   1.000
_cell.length_c   1.000
_cell.angle_alpha   90.00
_cell.angle_beta   90.00
_cell.angle_gamma   90.00
#
_symmetry.space_group_name_H-M   'P 1'
#
loop_
_entity.id
_entity.type
_entity.pdbx_description
1 polymer ?
#
loop_
_entity_poly.entity_id
_entity_poly.type
_entity_poly.pdbx_seq_one_letter_code
_entity_poly.pdbx_strand_id
1 'polypeptide(L)'
;NTKTNFIGYLAGEELASAYASGDIFLFPSSTETLGLVLLEAMASGCPVIGANKGGIPDIINDGVNGCLYDPDGIDKGEESLIAATRKILKNNNQKEKMRLAAREEAEKWDWNQATLQLKTFYKNTLKKIQDID
;
A
#
# COMPACT_ATOMS: atom_id res chain seq x y z
N ASN A 1 -25.10 3.13 -14.37
CA ASN A 1 -24.93 4.49 -13.80
C ASN A 1 -23.87 4.43 -12.70
N THR A 2 -22.63 4.67 -13.08
CA THR A 2 -21.54 4.90 -12.12
C THR A 2 -21.72 6.30 -11.53
N LYS A 3 -21.94 6.39 -10.23
CA LYS A 3 -21.93 7.69 -9.54
C LYS A 3 -20.49 7.97 -9.09
N THR A 4 -19.90 9.03 -9.60
CA THR A 4 -18.63 9.57 -9.10
C THR A 4 -18.93 10.76 -8.21
N ASN A 5 -18.41 10.75 -6.99
CA ASN A 5 -18.52 11.84 -6.04
C ASN A 5 -17.12 12.42 -5.77
N PHE A 6 -16.97 13.72 -5.94
CA PHE A 6 -15.77 14.44 -5.54
C PHE A 6 -16.00 15.03 -4.17
N ILE A 7 -15.35 14.43 -3.15
CA ILE A 7 -15.56 14.79 -1.74
C ILE A 7 -14.65 15.93 -1.26
N GLY A 8 -13.80 16.47 -2.14
CA GLY A 8 -12.88 17.55 -1.81
C GLY A 8 -11.69 17.11 -0.98
N TYR A 9 -11.03 18.08 -0.37
CA TYR A 9 -9.88 17.82 0.51
C TYR A 9 -10.35 17.35 1.90
N LEU A 10 -9.78 16.25 2.35
CA LEU A 10 -10.01 15.70 3.70
C LEU A 10 -8.68 15.59 4.45
N ALA A 11 -8.71 15.68 5.78
CA ALA A 11 -7.56 15.52 6.65
C ALA A 11 -7.94 14.85 7.98
N GLY A 12 -6.94 14.32 8.68
CA GLY A 12 -7.12 13.72 10.01
C GLY A 12 -8.18 12.62 10.03
N GLU A 13 -9.11 12.70 10.99
CA GLU A 13 -10.15 11.69 11.20
C GLU A 13 -11.14 11.58 10.03
N GLU A 14 -11.42 12.67 9.33
CA GLU A 14 -12.31 12.65 8.17
C GLU A 14 -11.69 11.84 7.01
N LEU A 15 -10.39 12.02 6.77
CA LEU A 15 -9.65 11.25 5.78
C LEU A 15 -9.59 9.76 6.17
N ALA A 16 -9.26 9.47 7.41
CA ALA A 16 -9.23 8.09 7.92
C ALA A 16 -10.61 7.41 7.81
N SER A 17 -11.68 8.14 8.13
CA SER A 17 -13.06 7.65 8.00
C SER A 17 -13.44 7.39 6.53
N ALA A 18 -13.00 8.25 5.62
CA ALA A 18 -13.21 8.06 4.19
C ALA A 18 -12.53 6.77 3.69
N TYR A 19 -11.26 6.54 4.06
CA TYR A 19 -10.57 5.28 3.75
C TYR A 19 -11.27 4.07 4.39
N ALA A 20 -11.60 4.14 5.67
CA ALA A 20 -12.24 3.03 6.40
C ALA A 20 -13.61 2.64 5.82
N SER A 21 -14.34 3.58 5.23
CA SER A 21 -15.64 3.34 4.59
C SER A 21 -15.53 2.75 3.18
N GLY A 22 -14.33 2.80 2.57
CA GLY A 22 -14.09 2.26 1.24
C GLY A 22 -14.04 0.73 1.22
N ASP A 23 -14.55 0.13 0.17
CA ASP A 23 -14.36 -1.30 -0.09
C ASP A 23 -12.95 -1.60 -0.60
N ILE A 24 -12.38 -0.69 -1.39
CA ILE A 24 -11.04 -0.78 -1.98
C ILE A 24 -10.51 0.63 -2.20
N PHE A 25 -9.23 0.83 -1.93
CA PHE A 25 -8.47 1.99 -2.39
C PHE A 25 -7.67 1.63 -3.64
N LEU A 26 -7.97 2.30 -4.76
CA LEU A 26 -7.26 2.12 -6.03
C LEU A 26 -6.15 3.16 -6.16
N PHE A 27 -4.92 2.70 -6.31
CA PHE A 27 -3.75 3.56 -6.48
C PHE A 27 -3.01 3.23 -7.79
N PRO A 28 -3.44 3.83 -8.92
CA PRO A 28 -2.90 3.47 -10.25
C PRO A 28 -1.57 4.15 -10.58
N SER A 29 -0.89 4.76 -9.62
CA SER A 29 0.42 5.38 -9.83
C SER A 29 1.49 4.33 -10.13
N SER A 30 2.28 4.54 -11.18
CA SER A 30 3.41 3.68 -11.57
C SER A 30 4.79 4.31 -11.27
N THR A 31 4.83 5.50 -10.68
CA THR A 31 6.07 6.27 -10.43
C THR A 31 6.30 6.55 -8.94
N GLU A 32 5.58 5.86 -8.07
CA GLU A 32 5.66 6.06 -6.63
C GLU A 32 6.94 5.48 -6.04
N THR A 33 7.55 6.20 -5.10
CA THR A 33 8.76 5.76 -4.40
C THR A 33 8.45 5.11 -3.06
N LEU A 34 7.52 5.68 -2.27
CA LEU A 34 7.18 5.16 -0.94
C LEU A 34 5.69 4.86 -0.78
N GLY A 35 4.81 5.60 -1.43
CA GLY A 35 3.37 5.32 -1.35
C GLY A 35 2.72 5.60 0.01
N LEU A 36 3.00 6.76 0.62
CA LEU A 36 2.41 7.12 1.93
C LEU A 36 0.89 7.02 1.95
N VAL A 37 0.22 7.39 0.86
CA VAL A 37 -1.25 7.27 0.75
C VAL A 37 -1.75 5.83 0.79
N LEU A 38 -0.93 4.85 0.33
CA LEU A 38 -1.23 3.43 0.51
C LEU A 38 -1.20 3.05 1.97
N LEU A 39 -0.16 3.49 2.70
CA LEU A 39 -0.03 3.23 4.13
C LEU A 39 -1.16 3.88 4.94
N GLU A 40 -1.62 5.08 4.56
CA GLU A 40 -2.78 5.75 5.17
C GLU A 40 -4.07 4.93 4.98
N ALA A 41 -4.32 4.46 3.76
CA ALA A 41 -5.47 3.60 3.46
C ALA A 41 -5.38 2.27 4.21
N MET A 42 -4.22 1.62 4.21
CA MET A 42 -3.97 0.37 4.91
C MET A 42 -4.10 0.51 6.43
N ALA A 43 -3.59 1.60 7.02
CA ALA A 43 -3.76 1.91 8.44
C ALA A 43 -5.23 2.08 8.83
N SER A 44 -6.05 2.56 7.92
CA SER A 44 -7.51 2.67 8.09
C SER A 44 -8.24 1.34 7.83
N GLY A 45 -7.51 0.26 7.55
CA GLY A 45 -8.07 -1.05 7.24
C GLY A 45 -8.75 -1.10 5.87
N CYS A 46 -8.42 -0.23 4.92
CA CYS A 46 -8.93 -0.29 3.56
C CYS A 46 -8.05 -1.22 2.72
N PRO A 47 -8.59 -2.22 2.03
CA PRO A 47 -7.83 -3.02 1.07
C PRO A 47 -7.33 -2.14 -0.07
N VAL A 48 -6.07 -2.34 -0.47
CA VAL A 48 -5.43 -1.52 -1.50
C VAL A 48 -5.14 -2.31 -2.76
N ILE A 49 -5.17 -1.62 -3.90
CA ILE A 49 -4.67 -2.14 -5.18
C ILE A 49 -3.67 -1.13 -5.71
N GLY A 50 -2.44 -1.57 -5.96
CA GLY A 50 -1.36 -0.74 -6.48
C GLY A 50 -0.68 -1.35 -7.70
N ALA A 51 0.08 -0.54 -8.43
CA ALA A 51 0.88 -1.01 -9.56
C ALA A 51 2.05 -1.90 -9.08
N ASN A 52 2.32 -2.98 -9.77
CA ASN A 52 3.51 -3.81 -9.55
C ASN A 52 4.76 -3.11 -10.11
N LYS A 53 5.06 -1.91 -9.58
CA LYS A 53 6.15 -1.05 -10.04
C LYS A 53 6.61 -0.07 -8.98
N GLY A 54 7.86 0.41 -9.10
CA GLY A 54 8.44 1.36 -8.14
C GLY A 54 8.55 0.76 -6.74
N GLY A 55 8.26 1.55 -5.70
CA GLY A 55 8.27 1.12 -4.30
C GLY A 55 6.98 0.46 -3.81
N ILE A 56 5.95 0.35 -4.65
CA ILE A 56 4.64 -0.21 -4.26
C ILE A 56 4.74 -1.70 -3.85
N PRO A 57 5.51 -2.57 -4.55
CA PRO A 57 5.69 -3.96 -4.15
C PRO A 57 6.41 -4.17 -2.81
N ASP A 58 7.09 -3.15 -2.30
CA ASP A 58 7.73 -3.22 -0.97
C ASP A 58 6.70 -3.11 0.17
N ILE A 59 5.51 -2.55 -0.13
CA ILE A 59 4.41 -2.36 0.82
C ILE A 59 3.32 -3.41 0.62
N ILE A 60 2.97 -3.71 -0.65
CA ILE A 60 1.88 -4.62 -0.97
C ILE A 60 2.41 -6.04 -1.20
N ASN A 61 2.01 -6.96 -0.34
CA ASN A 61 2.14 -8.40 -0.56
C ASN A 61 0.88 -8.91 -1.26
N ASP A 62 0.99 -9.22 -2.56
CA ASP A 62 -0.15 -9.56 -3.42
C ASP A 62 -1.00 -10.71 -2.87
N GLY A 63 -2.30 -10.44 -2.76
CA GLY A 63 -3.29 -11.40 -2.27
C GLY A 63 -3.31 -11.55 -0.74
N VAL A 64 -2.42 -10.90 0.01
CA VAL A 64 -2.33 -10.95 1.48
C VAL A 64 -2.85 -9.65 2.10
N ASN A 65 -2.15 -8.53 1.91
CA ASN A 65 -2.52 -7.23 2.46
C ASN A 65 -3.05 -6.23 1.42
N GLY A 66 -3.11 -6.64 0.17
CA GLY A 66 -3.57 -5.88 -0.98
C GLY A 66 -3.48 -6.71 -2.25
N CYS A 67 -3.67 -6.07 -3.40
CA CYS A 67 -3.41 -6.68 -4.70
C CYS A 67 -2.49 -5.81 -5.54
N LEU A 68 -1.63 -6.45 -6.32
CA LEU A 68 -0.82 -5.79 -7.34
C LEU A 68 -1.43 -6.02 -8.73
N TYR A 69 -1.36 -4.99 -9.58
CA TYR A 69 -1.70 -5.11 -10.99
C TYR A 69 -0.49 -4.75 -11.85
N ASP A 70 -0.41 -5.32 -13.06
CA ASP A 70 0.65 -5.02 -14.01
C ASP A 70 0.27 -3.79 -14.86
N PRO A 71 0.97 -2.64 -14.71
CA PRO A 71 0.64 -1.42 -15.46
C PRO A 71 1.20 -1.41 -16.88
N ASP A 72 2.22 -2.24 -17.18
CA ASP A 72 2.98 -2.19 -18.43
C ASP A 72 2.54 -3.27 -19.45
N GLY A 73 1.57 -4.10 -19.10
CA GLY A 73 1.03 -5.10 -20.01
C GLY A 73 0.39 -4.45 -21.24
N ILE A 74 0.87 -4.79 -22.44
CA ILE A 74 0.28 -4.33 -23.72
C ILE A 74 -1.19 -4.74 -23.73
N ASP A 75 -2.10 -3.77 -23.80
CA ASP A 75 -3.56 -3.90 -23.70
C ASP A 75 -4.07 -4.54 -22.39
N LYS A 76 -3.22 -4.69 -21.35
CA LYS A 76 -3.51 -5.48 -20.16
C LYS A 76 -3.50 -4.72 -18.83
N GLY A 77 -3.01 -3.49 -18.79
CA GLY A 77 -2.99 -2.71 -17.54
C GLY A 77 -4.39 -2.51 -16.97
N GLU A 78 -5.36 -2.15 -17.80
CA GLU A 78 -6.76 -2.03 -17.43
C GLU A 78 -7.37 -3.39 -17.05
N GLU A 79 -7.14 -4.43 -17.85
CA GLU A 79 -7.64 -5.78 -17.57
C GLU A 79 -7.05 -6.34 -16.28
N SER A 80 -5.76 -6.11 -16.02
CA SER A 80 -5.07 -6.51 -14.81
C SER A 80 -5.66 -5.81 -13.58
N LEU A 81 -5.90 -4.49 -13.66
CA LEU A 81 -6.53 -3.71 -12.60
C LEU A 81 -7.97 -4.19 -12.33
N ILE A 82 -8.75 -4.44 -13.37
CA ILE A 82 -10.11 -4.99 -13.26
C ILE A 82 -10.09 -6.37 -12.61
N ALA A 83 -9.15 -7.22 -12.99
CA ALA A 83 -9.00 -8.55 -12.41
C ALA A 83 -8.67 -8.50 -10.91
N ALA A 84 -7.72 -7.64 -10.51
CA ALA A 84 -7.37 -7.40 -9.11
C ALA A 84 -8.58 -6.89 -8.30
N THR A 85 -9.33 -5.94 -8.87
CA THR A 85 -10.54 -5.39 -8.25
C THR A 85 -11.60 -6.48 -8.04
N ARG A 86 -11.87 -7.29 -9.07
CA ARG A 86 -12.83 -8.40 -8.98
C ARG A 86 -12.41 -9.47 -7.97
N LYS A 87 -11.10 -9.73 -7.84
CA LYS A 87 -10.56 -10.70 -6.88
C LYS A 87 -10.92 -10.31 -5.44
N ILE A 88 -10.80 -9.04 -5.08
CA ILE A 88 -11.16 -8.54 -3.75
C ILE A 88 -12.68 -8.55 -3.54
N LEU A 89 -13.45 -8.03 -4.51
CA LEU A 89 -14.91 -7.85 -4.34
C LEU A 89 -15.71 -9.16 -4.34
N LYS A 90 -15.21 -10.23 -4.95
CA LYS A 90 -15.92 -11.50 -5.05
C LYS A 90 -15.96 -12.31 -3.77
N ASN A 91 -15.04 -12.07 -2.82
CA ASN A 91 -14.90 -12.91 -1.62
C ASN A 91 -14.79 -12.05 -0.36
N ASN A 92 -15.91 -11.83 0.29
CA ASN A 92 -15.97 -11.02 1.50
C ASN A 92 -15.06 -11.55 2.63
N ASN A 93 -14.97 -12.87 2.79
CA ASN A 93 -14.10 -13.44 3.83
C ASN A 93 -12.62 -13.16 3.55
N GLN A 94 -12.19 -13.25 2.29
CA GLN A 94 -10.82 -12.89 1.91
C GLN A 94 -10.59 -11.37 2.04
N LYS A 95 -11.58 -10.56 1.68
CA LYS A 95 -11.52 -9.09 1.86
C LYS A 95 -11.30 -8.72 3.33
N GLU A 96 -12.03 -9.31 4.25
CA GLU A 96 -11.86 -9.02 5.69
C GLU A 96 -10.49 -9.45 6.23
N LYS A 97 -9.97 -10.60 5.80
CA LYS A 97 -8.60 -11.00 6.14
C LYS A 97 -7.57 -10.02 5.59
N MET A 98 -7.77 -9.55 4.37
CA MET A 98 -6.90 -8.57 3.72
C MET A 98 -6.92 -7.21 4.45
N ARG A 99 -8.09 -6.77 4.94
CA ARG A 99 -8.23 -5.56 5.75
C ARG A 99 -7.37 -5.60 7.02
N LEU A 100 -7.43 -6.73 7.73
CA LEU A 100 -6.61 -6.93 8.93
C LEU A 100 -5.13 -6.96 8.61
N ALA A 101 -4.73 -7.73 7.60
CA ALA A 101 -3.33 -7.83 7.17
C ALA A 101 -2.78 -6.49 6.65
N ALA A 102 -3.61 -5.69 5.98
CA ALA A 102 -3.24 -4.35 5.54
C ALA A 102 -2.91 -3.45 6.74
N ARG A 103 -3.77 -3.44 7.76
CA ARG A 103 -3.54 -2.66 8.96
C ARG A 103 -2.29 -3.12 9.72
N GLU A 104 -2.12 -4.42 9.91
CA GLU A 104 -0.93 -4.99 10.55
C GLU A 104 0.37 -4.62 9.80
N GLU A 105 0.32 -4.55 8.48
CA GLU A 105 1.47 -4.10 7.69
C GLU A 105 1.75 -2.63 7.90
N ALA A 106 0.73 -1.76 7.82
CA ALA A 106 0.89 -0.32 7.99
C ALA A 106 1.46 0.04 9.39
N GLU A 107 1.09 -0.71 10.44
CA GLU A 107 1.60 -0.50 11.79
C GLU A 107 3.11 -0.77 11.93
N LYS A 108 3.73 -1.50 10.99
CA LYS A 108 5.20 -1.72 10.98
C LYS A 108 5.97 -0.51 10.43
N TRP A 109 5.30 0.38 9.71
CA TRP A 109 5.89 1.56 9.08
C TRP A 109 5.87 2.78 10.02
N ASP A 110 6.43 2.61 11.22
CA ASP A 110 6.57 3.66 12.21
C ASP A 110 7.89 4.42 12.06
N TRP A 111 7.87 5.74 12.23
CA TRP A 111 9.05 6.59 12.18
C TRP A 111 10.15 6.19 13.16
N ASN A 112 9.78 5.67 14.34
CA ASN A 112 10.75 5.20 15.33
C ASN A 112 11.51 3.98 14.80
N GLN A 113 10.80 3.02 14.18
CA GLN A 113 11.39 1.84 13.58
C GLN A 113 12.30 2.22 12.38
N ALA A 114 11.83 3.08 11.50
CA ALA A 114 12.63 3.57 10.37
C ALA A 114 13.91 4.26 10.83
N THR A 115 13.81 5.13 11.85
CA THR A 115 14.97 5.81 12.44
C THR A 115 15.95 4.82 13.08
N LEU A 116 15.46 3.80 13.78
CA LEU A 116 16.29 2.78 14.42
C LEU A 116 17.03 1.93 13.37
N GLN A 117 16.35 1.55 12.30
CA GLN A 117 16.96 0.82 11.18
C GLN A 117 18.07 1.63 10.52
N LEU A 118 17.81 2.91 10.22
CA LEU A 118 18.80 3.82 9.65
C LEU A 118 20.03 3.98 10.56
N LYS A 119 19.81 4.19 11.85
CA LYS A 119 20.89 4.28 12.86
C LYS A 119 21.73 3.01 12.94
N THR A 120 21.08 1.85 12.84
CA THR A 120 21.74 0.55 12.83
C THR A 120 22.56 0.37 11.56
N PHE A 121 22.03 0.76 10.41
CA PHE A 121 22.74 0.74 9.15
C PHE A 121 24.01 1.59 9.19
N TYR A 122 23.94 2.83 9.66
CA TYR A 122 25.11 3.69 9.81
C TYR A 122 26.17 3.11 10.76
N LYS A 123 25.75 2.57 11.92
CA LYS A 123 26.69 1.94 12.86
C LYS A 123 27.42 0.74 12.24
N ASN A 124 26.71 -0.10 11.50
CA ASN A 124 27.30 -1.28 10.86
C ASN A 124 28.25 -0.89 9.73
N THR A 125 27.91 0.16 8.96
CA THR A 125 28.79 0.68 7.90
C THR A 125 30.08 1.29 8.46
N LEU A 126 29.97 2.06 9.51
CA LEU A 126 31.17 2.64 10.19
C LEU A 126 32.08 1.58 10.76
N LYS A 127 31.54 0.51 11.36
CA LYS A 127 32.36 -0.63 11.84
C LYS A 127 33.11 -1.29 10.69
N LYS A 128 32.45 -1.57 9.57
CA LYS A 128 33.09 -2.17 8.39
C LYS A 128 34.22 -1.32 7.81
N ILE A 129 34.15 0.02 7.91
CA ILE A 129 35.21 0.91 7.45
C ILE A 129 36.39 0.85 8.41
N GLN A 130 36.17 0.81 9.72
CA GLN A 130 37.22 0.70 10.74
C GLN A 130 37.97 -0.64 10.72
N ASP A 131 37.32 -1.72 10.23
CA ASP A 131 37.92 -3.04 10.11
C ASP A 131 38.78 -3.20 8.83
N ILE A 132 38.86 -2.17 7.97
CA ILE A 132 39.63 -2.17 6.71
C ILE A 132 40.98 -1.44 6.87
N ASP A 133 41.17 -0.65 7.92
CA ASP A 133 42.42 0.03 8.30
C ASP A 133 43.26 -0.87 9.24
#